data_e61b3c53f7c441e3ffeb7c4ac119d5c9
#
_entry.id   e61b3c53f7c441e3ffeb7c4ac119d5c9
#
_cell.length_a   1.000
_cell.length_b   1.000
_cell.length_c   1.000
_cell.angle_alpha   90.00
_cell.angle_beta   90.00
_cell.angle_gamma   90.00
#
_symmetry.space_group_name_H-M   'P 1'
#
loop_
_entity.id
_entity.type
_entity.pdbx_description
1 polymer ?
#
loop_
_entity_poly.entity_id
_entity_poly.type
_entity_poly.pdbx_seq_one_letter_code
_entity_poly.pdbx_strand_id
1 'polypeptide(L)'
;MANITRYRTAKGENRYRVRYRKPDGTQTDKRGFRRKIDAETWAAEHVTIAKATGSYIDPEGGKQRIGTLHDQWIAEKKPFWKATSGSNMDSAWKCHCEAKWAERQIGSITHAEVQAWVGSIIDKSGAPSVSRPYQIMQGICSMAVRDKLISSNPCDGIELPRLPKRKDRRIYLTITRLLALANEASNCRKLGEERRALILLLGFCGLRWGEAAGLQRRDLDFDAGILHVRRNLVYVNAKWAEGTPKNHERRDVPMPRIVMDALKPICEQREHEERVFRDVRGGPIRKQSLARETGWWTHTLTRLGWKRDDWPVPHDLRHTAASLAVHAGANVKALQRMLGHKNASMTLDVYADLFDSDLMDVARLLDAAVQVETGAEECGQNVGKNVLKPA
;
A
#
# COMPACT_ATOMS: atom_id res chain seq x y z
N MET A 1 -27.37 21.84 -37.85
CA MET A 1 -28.80 21.76 -37.52
C MET A 1 -29.25 20.31 -37.57
N ALA A 2 -30.24 19.90 -36.75
CA ALA A 2 -30.88 18.61 -36.83
C ALA A 2 -31.93 18.63 -37.95
N ASN A 3 -32.00 17.54 -38.77
CA ASN A 3 -32.98 17.40 -39.82
C ASN A 3 -33.94 16.27 -39.47
N ILE A 4 -35.26 16.53 -39.53
CA ILE A 4 -36.30 15.59 -39.16
C ILE A 4 -36.98 15.10 -40.40
N THR A 5 -36.94 13.76 -40.63
CA THR A 5 -37.51 13.15 -41.81
C THR A 5 -38.45 12.01 -41.43
N ARG A 6 -39.58 11.89 -42.17
CA ARG A 6 -40.53 10.79 -42.07
C ARG A 6 -39.98 9.56 -42.80
N TYR A 7 -40.23 8.38 -42.29
CA TYR A 7 -39.90 7.10 -42.94
C TYR A 7 -40.97 6.06 -42.61
N ARG A 8 -41.08 5.00 -43.44
CA ARG A 8 -41.94 3.85 -43.17
C ARG A 8 -41.12 2.71 -42.57
N THR A 9 -41.68 2.06 -41.56
CA THR A 9 -41.12 0.83 -41.00
C THR A 9 -41.42 -0.38 -41.91
N ALA A 10 -40.76 -1.51 -41.69
CA ALA A 10 -41.04 -2.75 -42.40
C ALA A 10 -42.51 -3.24 -42.23
N LYS A 11 -43.18 -2.79 -41.15
CA LYS A 11 -44.62 -3.06 -40.90
C LYS A 11 -45.56 -2.03 -41.54
N GLY A 12 -45.03 -1.11 -42.37
CA GLY A 12 -45.82 -0.07 -43.06
C GLY A 12 -46.19 1.16 -42.23
N GLU A 13 -45.76 1.22 -40.93
CA GLU A 13 -46.09 2.35 -40.06
C GLU A 13 -45.20 3.57 -40.36
N ASN A 14 -45.84 4.76 -40.31
CA ASN A 14 -45.11 6.00 -40.43
C ASN A 14 -44.38 6.32 -39.10
N ARG A 15 -43.11 6.63 -39.17
CA ARG A 15 -42.26 7.07 -38.07
C ARG A 15 -41.42 8.27 -38.50
N TYR A 16 -40.85 8.96 -37.52
CA TYR A 16 -39.93 10.08 -37.73
C TYR A 16 -38.55 9.71 -37.22
N ARG A 17 -37.51 10.26 -37.88
CA ARG A 17 -36.12 10.20 -37.46
C ARG A 17 -35.52 11.60 -37.41
N VAL A 18 -34.62 11.81 -36.48
CA VAL A 18 -33.78 13.02 -36.34
C VAL A 18 -32.40 12.67 -36.85
N ARG A 19 -31.97 13.32 -37.92
CA ARG A 19 -30.59 13.19 -38.44
C ARG A 19 -29.81 14.42 -38.02
N TYR A 20 -28.65 14.22 -37.41
CA TYR A 20 -27.84 15.33 -36.90
C TYR A 20 -26.36 14.99 -36.94
N ARG A 21 -25.45 16.00 -36.76
CA ARG A 21 -24.02 15.80 -36.61
C ARG A 21 -23.65 15.83 -35.15
N LYS A 22 -22.78 14.93 -34.73
CA LYS A 22 -22.15 14.97 -33.40
C LYS A 22 -21.19 16.15 -33.28
N PRO A 23 -20.66 16.49 -32.07
CA PRO A 23 -19.64 17.53 -31.93
C PRO A 23 -18.34 17.25 -32.71
N ASP A 24 -17.99 15.98 -32.93
CA ASP A 24 -16.85 15.53 -33.73
C ASP A 24 -17.06 15.64 -35.24
N GLY A 25 -18.23 16.15 -35.68
CA GLY A 25 -18.60 16.31 -37.09
C GLY A 25 -19.22 15.07 -37.73
N THR A 26 -19.17 13.91 -37.11
CA THR A 26 -19.80 12.68 -37.66
C THR A 26 -21.31 12.77 -37.70
N GLN A 27 -21.93 12.22 -38.76
CA GLN A 27 -23.38 12.22 -38.92
C GLN A 27 -24.00 10.98 -38.29
N THR A 28 -25.08 11.16 -37.55
CA THR A 28 -25.85 10.10 -36.92
C THR A 28 -27.35 10.35 -37.02
N ASP A 29 -28.18 9.35 -36.70
CA ASP A 29 -29.61 9.51 -36.63
C ASP A 29 -30.25 8.78 -35.43
N LYS A 30 -31.34 9.36 -34.91
CA LYS A 30 -32.22 8.75 -33.91
C LYS A 30 -33.56 8.48 -34.58
N ARG A 31 -34.00 7.22 -34.50
CA ARG A 31 -35.24 6.74 -35.18
C ARG A 31 -36.29 6.33 -34.15
N GLY A 32 -37.53 6.15 -34.64
CA GLY A 32 -38.60 5.50 -33.88
C GLY A 32 -39.65 6.44 -33.30
N PHE A 33 -39.56 7.73 -33.53
CA PHE A 33 -40.56 8.68 -33.02
C PHE A 33 -41.90 8.48 -33.71
N ARG A 34 -43.00 8.43 -32.97
CA ARG A 34 -44.35 8.27 -33.50
C ARG A 34 -44.90 9.56 -34.09
N ARG A 35 -44.60 10.69 -33.44
CA ARG A 35 -45.07 12.02 -33.87
C ARG A 35 -43.87 12.89 -34.23
N LYS A 36 -44.10 13.83 -35.15
CA LYS A 36 -43.07 14.81 -35.57
C LYS A 36 -42.62 15.67 -34.39
N ILE A 37 -43.57 16.13 -33.57
CA ILE A 37 -43.33 16.96 -32.42
C ILE A 37 -42.38 16.28 -31.41
N ASP A 38 -42.54 14.95 -31.19
CA ASP A 38 -41.65 14.23 -30.25
C ASP A 38 -40.20 14.21 -30.79
N ALA A 39 -40.03 14.14 -32.11
CA ALA A 39 -38.73 14.21 -32.76
C ALA A 39 -38.11 15.62 -32.67
N GLU A 40 -38.93 16.66 -32.80
CA GLU A 40 -38.54 18.09 -32.69
C GLU A 40 -38.11 18.42 -31.26
N THR A 41 -38.91 18.06 -30.27
CA THR A 41 -38.58 18.25 -28.84
C THR A 41 -37.30 17.54 -28.49
N TRP A 42 -37.18 16.26 -28.86
CA TRP A 42 -35.95 15.50 -28.62
C TRP A 42 -34.72 16.17 -29.27
N ALA A 43 -34.85 16.65 -30.52
CA ALA A 43 -33.75 17.33 -31.21
C ALA A 43 -33.36 18.67 -30.55
N ALA A 44 -34.33 19.41 -30.07
CA ALA A 44 -34.07 20.67 -29.34
C ALA A 44 -33.29 20.41 -28.03
N GLU A 45 -33.76 19.49 -27.20
CA GLU A 45 -33.17 19.17 -25.91
C GLU A 45 -31.81 18.50 -26.00
N HIS A 46 -31.74 17.41 -26.77
CA HIS A 46 -30.57 16.51 -26.80
C HIS A 46 -29.53 16.89 -27.85
N VAL A 47 -29.83 17.74 -28.81
CA VAL A 47 -28.87 18.16 -29.83
C VAL A 47 -28.59 19.65 -29.76
N THR A 48 -29.61 20.49 -29.87
CA THR A 48 -29.40 21.93 -30.02
C THR A 48 -28.97 22.58 -28.73
N ILE A 49 -29.74 22.42 -27.65
CA ILE A 49 -29.42 22.97 -26.31
C ILE A 49 -28.16 22.32 -25.79
N ALA A 50 -28.07 21.01 -25.85
CA ALA A 50 -26.93 20.26 -25.33
C ALA A 50 -25.59 20.65 -26.01
N LYS A 51 -25.61 20.93 -27.32
CA LYS A 51 -24.42 21.44 -28.02
C LYS A 51 -24.10 22.88 -27.65
N ALA A 52 -25.09 23.74 -27.50
CA ALA A 52 -24.90 25.14 -27.13
C ALA A 52 -24.30 25.28 -25.72
N THR A 53 -24.70 24.41 -24.79
CA THR A 53 -24.23 24.37 -23.41
C THR A 53 -22.98 23.51 -23.19
N GLY A 54 -22.48 22.82 -24.23
CA GLY A 54 -21.37 21.86 -24.11
C GLY A 54 -21.72 20.57 -23.37
N SER A 55 -22.99 20.37 -23.01
CA SER A 55 -23.50 19.20 -22.26
C SER A 55 -23.95 18.04 -23.14
N TYR A 56 -23.61 18.05 -24.44
CA TYR A 56 -23.96 16.97 -25.36
C TYR A 56 -23.37 15.64 -24.91
N ILE A 57 -24.24 14.65 -24.75
CA ILE A 57 -23.90 13.27 -24.47
C ILE A 57 -24.30 12.43 -25.67
N ASP A 58 -23.39 11.57 -26.15
CA ASP A 58 -23.68 10.67 -27.24
C ASP A 58 -24.71 9.61 -26.79
N PRO A 59 -25.92 9.55 -27.35
CA PRO A 59 -26.92 8.53 -27.01
C PRO A 59 -26.44 7.09 -27.22
N GLU A 60 -25.47 6.87 -28.12
CA GLU A 60 -24.87 5.57 -28.37
C GLU A 60 -23.70 5.29 -27.42
N GLY A 61 -23.08 6.34 -26.86
CA GLY A 61 -21.95 6.22 -25.94
C GLY A 61 -22.28 5.39 -24.71
N GLY A 62 -23.48 5.57 -24.16
CA GLY A 62 -23.97 4.80 -23.02
C GLY A 62 -24.14 3.30 -23.26
N LYS A 63 -24.12 2.84 -24.52
CA LYS A 63 -24.20 1.42 -24.90
C LYS A 63 -22.85 0.69 -24.79
N GLN A 64 -21.76 1.41 -24.58
CA GLN A 64 -20.46 0.79 -24.43
C GLN A 64 -20.44 -0.13 -23.19
N ARG A 65 -19.79 -1.29 -23.34
CA ARG A 65 -19.66 -2.27 -22.26
C ARG A 65 -18.59 -1.84 -21.26
N ILE A 66 -18.84 -2.08 -20.00
CA ILE A 66 -17.89 -1.75 -18.93
C ILE A 66 -16.57 -2.50 -19.08
N GLY A 67 -16.57 -3.75 -19.57
CA GLY A 67 -15.34 -4.48 -19.84
C GLY A 67 -14.41 -3.76 -20.85
N THR A 68 -14.99 -3.21 -21.93
CA THR A 68 -14.23 -2.42 -22.91
C THR A 68 -13.71 -1.12 -22.29
N LEU A 69 -14.51 -0.44 -21.49
CA LEU A 69 -14.12 0.77 -20.78
C LEU A 69 -13.07 0.50 -19.70
N HIS A 70 -13.15 -0.66 -19.04
CA HIS A 70 -12.11 -1.11 -18.10
C HIS A 70 -10.77 -1.23 -18.78
N ASP A 71 -10.70 -1.87 -19.96
CA ASP A 71 -9.43 -2.05 -20.67
C ASP A 71 -8.82 -0.72 -21.09
N GLN A 72 -9.65 0.23 -21.52
CA GLN A 72 -9.23 1.61 -21.82
C GLN A 72 -8.71 2.32 -20.56
N TRP A 73 -9.45 2.25 -19.46
CA TRP A 73 -9.08 2.86 -18.19
C TRP A 73 -7.76 2.28 -17.62
N ILE A 74 -7.61 0.95 -17.70
CA ILE A 74 -6.35 0.29 -17.29
C ILE A 74 -5.18 0.76 -18.16
N ALA A 75 -5.37 0.86 -19.48
CA ALA A 75 -4.32 1.33 -20.40
C ALA A 75 -3.87 2.77 -20.06
N GLU A 76 -4.81 3.66 -19.71
CA GLU A 76 -4.50 5.02 -19.27
C GLU A 76 -3.75 5.06 -17.93
N LYS A 77 -4.10 4.19 -16.97
CA LYS A 77 -3.57 4.22 -15.59
C LYS A 77 -2.29 3.43 -15.39
N LYS A 78 -2.13 2.33 -16.12
CA LYS A 78 -1.03 1.37 -15.97
C LYS A 78 0.37 2.01 -16.02
N PRO A 79 0.68 2.99 -16.90
CA PRO A 79 1.99 3.64 -16.93
C PRO A 79 2.38 4.35 -15.62
N PHE A 80 1.39 4.76 -14.84
CA PHE A 80 1.59 5.50 -13.57
C PHE A 80 1.60 4.59 -12.35
N TRP A 81 1.34 3.30 -12.51
CA TRP A 81 1.26 2.36 -11.39
C TRP A 81 2.56 1.58 -11.19
N LYS A 82 2.89 1.35 -9.92
CA LYS A 82 3.88 0.33 -9.58
C LYS A 82 3.31 -1.06 -9.91
N ALA A 83 4.17 -2.01 -10.28
CA ALA A 83 3.79 -3.37 -10.65
C ALA A 83 2.82 -4.04 -9.66
N THR A 84 3.04 -3.86 -8.35
CA THR A 84 2.16 -4.37 -7.30
C THR A 84 0.79 -3.73 -7.31
N SER A 85 0.70 -2.42 -7.62
CA SER A 85 -0.59 -1.71 -7.67
C SER A 85 -1.42 -2.21 -8.85
N GLY A 86 -0.80 -2.34 -10.03
CA GLY A 86 -1.46 -2.90 -11.21
C GLY A 86 -1.99 -4.30 -10.95
N SER A 87 -1.14 -5.21 -10.45
CA SER A 87 -1.56 -6.58 -10.13
C SER A 87 -2.70 -6.67 -9.10
N ASN A 88 -2.72 -5.77 -8.12
CA ASN A 88 -3.81 -5.71 -7.15
C ASN A 88 -5.12 -5.21 -7.77
N MET A 89 -5.06 -4.27 -8.74
CA MET A 89 -6.24 -3.82 -9.47
C MET A 89 -6.77 -4.92 -10.41
N ASP A 90 -5.88 -5.61 -11.14
CA ASP A 90 -6.24 -6.76 -11.99
C ASP A 90 -6.93 -7.87 -11.17
N SER A 91 -6.39 -8.18 -9.99
CA SER A 91 -7.01 -9.14 -9.07
C SER A 91 -8.38 -8.68 -8.58
N ALA A 92 -8.51 -7.42 -8.18
CA ALA A 92 -9.77 -6.86 -7.70
C ALA A 92 -10.85 -6.85 -8.78
N TRP A 93 -10.48 -6.52 -10.03
CA TRP A 93 -11.37 -6.61 -11.19
C TRP A 93 -11.89 -8.04 -11.38
N LYS A 94 -11.00 -9.00 -11.53
CA LYS A 94 -11.36 -10.41 -11.77
C LYS A 94 -12.20 -11.01 -10.65
N CYS A 95 -11.88 -10.71 -9.39
CA CYS A 95 -12.57 -11.32 -8.26
C CYS A 95 -13.93 -10.70 -7.96
N HIS A 96 -14.13 -9.39 -8.25
CA HIS A 96 -15.29 -8.67 -7.72
C HIS A 96 -16.08 -7.87 -8.76
N CYS A 97 -15.47 -7.49 -9.90
CA CYS A 97 -16.11 -6.62 -10.88
C CYS A 97 -16.55 -7.37 -12.15
N GLU A 98 -15.65 -8.16 -12.73
CA GLU A 98 -15.75 -8.71 -14.08
C GLU A 98 -17.06 -9.48 -14.31
N ALA A 99 -17.35 -10.46 -13.45
CA ALA A 99 -18.54 -11.31 -13.59
C ALA A 99 -19.86 -10.53 -13.52
N LYS A 100 -19.91 -9.42 -12.78
CA LYS A 100 -21.13 -8.61 -12.65
C LYS A 100 -21.24 -7.51 -13.68
N TRP A 101 -20.13 -6.87 -14.02
CA TRP A 101 -20.15 -5.60 -14.74
C TRP A 101 -19.63 -5.65 -16.16
N ALA A 102 -18.73 -6.59 -16.54
CA ALA A 102 -18.02 -6.54 -17.82
C ALA A 102 -18.96 -6.44 -19.03
N GLU A 103 -20.03 -7.21 -19.05
CA GLU A 103 -21.00 -7.26 -20.17
C GLU A 103 -22.10 -6.19 -20.08
N ARG A 104 -22.16 -5.45 -18.97
CA ARG A 104 -23.17 -4.41 -18.78
C ARG A 104 -22.82 -3.14 -19.55
N GLN A 105 -23.85 -2.50 -20.11
CA GLN A 105 -23.71 -1.18 -20.73
C GLN A 105 -23.59 -0.10 -19.67
N ILE A 106 -22.65 0.83 -19.84
CA ILE A 106 -22.35 1.89 -18.85
C ILE A 106 -23.56 2.77 -18.55
N GLY A 107 -24.36 3.09 -19.56
CA GLY A 107 -25.58 3.90 -19.41
C GLY A 107 -26.76 3.18 -18.72
N SER A 108 -26.65 1.87 -18.46
CA SER A 108 -27.70 1.11 -17.78
C SER A 108 -27.48 0.93 -16.28
N ILE A 109 -26.39 1.46 -15.76
CA ILE A 109 -26.02 1.27 -14.34
C ILE A 109 -26.66 2.33 -13.49
N THR A 110 -27.26 1.90 -12.39
CA THR A 110 -27.89 2.77 -11.42
C THR A 110 -27.08 2.86 -10.13
N HIS A 111 -27.21 3.96 -9.39
CA HIS A 111 -26.63 4.15 -8.07
C HIS A 111 -27.04 3.01 -7.10
N ALA A 112 -28.31 2.62 -7.10
CA ALA A 112 -28.83 1.56 -6.24
C ALA A 112 -28.16 0.20 -6.52
N GLU A 113 -27.88 -0.13 -7.80
CA GLU A 113 -27.18 -1.35 -8.17
C GLU A 113 -25.73 -1.36 -7.68
N VAL A 114 -25.03 -0.20 -7.74
CA VAL A 114 -23.66 -0.06 -7.23
C VAL A 114 -23.64 -0.19 -5.71
N GLN A 115 -24.59 0.44 -5.00
CA GLN A 115 -24.71 0.33 -3.55
C GLN A 115 -24.96 -1.11 -3.11
N ALA A 116 -25.89 -1.81 -3.75
CA ALA A 116 -26.18 -3.23 -3.46
C ALA A 116 -24.96 -4.13 -3.76
N TRP A 117 -24.19 -3.82 -4.82
CA TRP A 117 -22.98 -4.56 -5.14
C TRP A 117 -21.89 -4.37 -4.07
N VAL A 118 -21.70 -3.16 -3.56
CA VAL A 118 -20.79 -2.89 -2.43
C VAL A 118 -21.20 -3.75 -1.22
N GLY A 119 -22.49 -3.80 -0.88
CA GLY A 119 -23.01 -4.69 0.17
C GLY A 119 -22.64 -6.15 -0.06
N SER A 120 -22.83 -6.65 -1.28
CA SER A 120 -22.51 -8.05 -1.62
C SER A 120 -21.02 -8.41 -1.50
N ILE A 121 -20.11 -7.44 -1.69
CA ILE A 121 -18.67 -7.65 -1.46
C ILE A 121 -18.39 -7.75 0.05
N ILE A 122 -19.05 -6.91 0.86
CA ILE A 122 -18.90 -6.94 2.33
C ILE A 122 -19.30 -8.31 2.85
N ASP A 123 -20.45 -8.81 2.42
CA ASP A 123 -20.97 -10.11 2.87
C ASP A 123 -20.06 -11.29 2.52
N LYS A 124 -19.48 -11.27 1.30
CA LYS A 124 -18.65 -12.37 0.79
C LYS A 124 -17.20 -12.32 1.24
N SER A 125 -16.63 -11.12 1.33
CA SER A 125 -15.16 -10.93 1.42
C SER A 125 -14.74 -9.96 2.53
N GLY A 126 -15.70 -9.39 3.24
CA GLY A 126 -15.48 -8.40 4.31
C GLY A 126 -15.21 -6.99 3.81
N ALA A 127 -15.42 -6.02 4.68
CA ALA A 127 -15.30 -4.60 4.42
C ALA A 127 -13.96 -4.15 3.78
N PRO A 128 -12.77 -4.69 4.16
CA PRO A 128 -11.49 -4.30 3.54
C PRO A 128 -11.40 -4.60 2.05
N SER A 129 -12.19 -5.53 1.54
CA SER A 129 -12.16 -5.96 0.14
C SER A 129 -12.86 -5.00 -0.81
N VAL A 130 -13.65 -4.04 -0.31
CA VAL A 130 -14.47 -3.11 -1.09
C VAL A 130 -13.65 -2.03 -1.80
N SER A 131 -12.62 -1.51 -1.14
CA SER A 131 -11.94 -0.28 -1.58
C SER A 131 -11.43 -0.32 -3.02
N ARG A 132 -10.76 -1.40 -3.42
CA ARG A 132 -10.18 -1.51 -4.78
C ARG A 132 -11.23 -1.75 -5.87
N PRO A 133 -12.16 -2.71 -5.74
CA PRO A 133 -13.25 -2.86 -6.72
C PRO A 133 -14.04 -1.57 -6.92
N TYR A 134 -14.35 -0.87 -5.82
CA TYR A 134 -15.04 0.40 -5.91
C TYR A 134 -14.23 1.47 -6.65
N GLN A 135 -12.91 1.60 -6.36
CA GLN A 135 -12.02 2.53 -7.08
C GLN A 135 -11.99 2.26 -8.58
N ILE A 136 -12.02 0.99 -8.99
CA ILE A 136 -12.06 0.63 -10.41
C ILE A 136 -13.37 1.12 -11.04
N MET A 137 -14.52 0.80 -10.46
CA MET A 137 -15.82 1.20 -10.98
C MET A 137 -15.98 2.71 -11.01
N GLN A 138 -15.61 3.40 -9.93
CA GLN A 138 -15.62 4.87 -9.86
C GLN A 138 -14.71 5.48 -10.93
N GLY A 139 -13.53 4.91 -11.14
CA GLY A 139 -12.59 5.38 -12.16
C GLY A 139 -13.11 5.22 -13.58
N ILE A 140 -13.71 4.07 -13.90
CA ILE A 140 -14.35 3.79 -15.20
C ILE A 140 -15.52 4.74 -15.43
N CYS A 141 -16.41 4.89 -14.44
CA CYS A 141 -17.57 5.79 -14.56
C CYS A 141 -17.15 7.27 -14.66
N SER A 142 -16.11 7.69 -13.92
CA SER A 142 -15.56 9.04 -14.05
C SER A 142 -14.95 9.29 -15.44
N MET A 143 -14.26 8.30 -16.01
CA MET A 143 -13.77 8.36 -17.39
C MET A 143 -14.95 8.48 -18.37
N ALA A 144 -16.02 7.68 -18.19
CA ALA A 144 -17.20 7.73 -19.03
C ALA A 144 -17.92 9.08 -18.97
N VAL A 145 -17.95 9.76 -17.81
CA VAL A 145 -18.46 11.14 -17.68
C VAL A 145 -17.56 12.13 -18.40
N ARG A 146 -16.23 12.05 -18.21
CA ARG A 146 -15.25 12.89 -18.89
C ARG A 146 -15.38 12.78 -20.41
N ASP A 147 -15.55 11.56 -20.91
CA ASP A 147 -15.65 11.25 -22.34
C ASP A 147 -17.08 11.40 -22.88
N LYS A 148 -17.99 11.96 -22.05
CA LYS A 148 -19.40 12.26 -22.40
C LYS A 148 -20.21 11.04 -22.88
N LEU A 149 -19.92 9.87 -22.32
CA LEU A 149 -20.68 8.63 -22.56
C LEU A 149 -21.91 8.54 -21.64
N ILE A 150 -21.83 9.11 -20.43
CA ILE A 150 -22.91 9.23 -19.45
C ILE A 150 -22.91 10.64 -18.83
N SER A 151 -24.06 11.07 -18.30
CA SER A 151 -24.26 12.42 -17.74
C SER A 151 -23.74 12.56 -16.32
N SER A 152 -23.78 11.50 -15.52
CA SER A 152 -23.40 11.49 -14.13
C SER A 152 -22.76 10.15 -13.77
N ASN A 153 -21.94 10.17 -12.72
CA ASN A 153 -21.28 8.98 -12.25
C ASN A 153 -22.18 8.23 -11.25
N PRO A 154 -22.65 7.00 -11.57
CA PRO A 154 -23.50 6.23 -10.65
C PRO A 154 -22.79 5.78 -9.38
N CYS A 155 -21.47 5.95 -9.29
CA CYS A 155 -20.69 5.67 -8.09
C CYS A 155 -20.63 6.84 -7.12
N ASP A 156 -21.05 8.07 -7.52
CA ASP A 156 -20.97 9.23 -6.62
C ASP A 156 -21.98 9.07 -5.47
N GLY A 157 -21.53 9.39 -4.25
CA GLY A 157 -22.37 9.30 -3.06
C GLY A 157 -22.60 7.88 -2.51
N ILE A 158 -21.93 6.86 -3.03
CA ILE A 158 -22.01 5.50 -2.49
C ILE A 158 -21.45 5.46 -1.06
N GLU A 159 -22.22 4.89 -0.15
CA GLU A 159 -21.78 4.65 1.21
C GLU A 159 -20.81 3.47 1.27
N LEU A 160 -19.59 3.76 1.68
CA LEU A 160 -18.55 2.75 1.87
C LEU A 160 -18.47 2.33 3.34
N PRO A 161 -18.13 1.05 3.63
CA PRO A 161 -18.00 0.58 4.99
C PRO A 161 -16.91 1.34 5.72
N ARG A 162 -17.22 1.81 6.93
CA ARG A 162 -16.17 2.29 7.85
C ARG A 162 -15.33 1.11 8.27
N LEU A 163 -14.07 1.12 7.87
CA LEU A 163 -13.13 0.12 8.38
C LEU A 163 -12.91 0.42 9.87
N PRO A 164 -13.16 -0.54 10.77
CA PRO A 164 -12.78 -0.37 12.16
C PRO A 164 -11.28 -0.08 12.15
N LYS A 165 -10.84 0.88 12.98
CA LYS A 165 -9.40 1.03 13.26
C LYS A 165 -8.96 -0.38 13.65
N ARG A 166 -8.19 -1.04 12.78
CA ARG A 166 -7.62 -2.33 13.13
C ARG A 166 -6.94 -2.10 14.48
N LYS A 167 -7.37 -2.79 15.51
CA LYS A 167 -6.44 -3.11 16.59
C LYS A 167 -5.41 -3.98 15.91
N ASP A 168 -4.42 -3.31 15.31
CA ASP A 168 -3.38 -3.99 14.58
C ASP A 168 -2.73 -4.92 15.59
N ARG A 169 -2.87 -6.22 15.36
CA ARG A 169 -2.12 -7.23 16.06
C ARG A 169 -0.66 -7.08 15.62
N ARG A 170 -0.03 -6.01 16.09
CA ARG A 170 1.41 -5.78 15.90
C ARG A 170 2.12 -6.56 16.99
N ILE A 171 3.04 -7.40 16.60
CA ILE A 171 3.89 -8.11 17.54
C ILE A 171 5.21 -7.35 17.62
N TYR A 172 5.50 -6.84 18.81
CA TYR A 172 6.77 -6.23 19.13
C TYR A 172 7.62 -7.26 19.88
N LEU A 173 8.79 -7.58 19.35
CA LEU A 173 9.71 -8.49 20.01
C LEU A 173 10.62 -7.72 20.96
N THR A 174 10.88 -8.27 22.14
CA THR A 174 12.01 -7.83 22.97
C THR A 174 13.33 -8.18 22.27
N ILE A 175 14.43 -7.55 22.67
CA ILE A 175 15.78 -7.89 22.17
C ILE A 175 16.04 -9.40 22.33
N THR A 176 15.74 -9.95 23.49
CA THR A 176 15.91 -11.40 23.78
C THR A 176 15.14 -12.28 22.80
N ARG A 177 13.85 -11.96 22.52
CA ARG A 177 13.04 -12.72 21.57
C ARG A 177 13.52 -12.54 20.12
N LEU A 178 13.97 -11.33 19.75
CA LEU A 178 14.54 -11.08 18.43
C LEU A 178 15.81 -11.89 18.21
N LEU A 179 16.71 -11.92 19.19
CA LEU A 179 17.93 -12.71 19.13
C LEU A 179 17.65 -14.22 19.12
N ALA A 180 16.68 -14.70 19.91
CA ALA A 180 16.26 -16.09 19.89
C ALA A 180 15.74 -16.48 18.50
N LEU A 181 14.90 -15.63 17.85
CA LEU A 181 14.41 -15.87 16.51
C LEU A 181 15.53 -15.89 15.47
N ALA A 182 16.50 -14.98 15.57
CA ALA A 182 17.65 -14.93 14.67
C ALA A 182 18.56 -16.14 14.84
N ASN A 183 18.87 -16.54 16.07
CA ASN A 183 19.71 -17.68 16.37
C ASN A 183 19.04 -19.00 15.94
N GLU A 184 17.71 -19.14 16.14
CA GLU A 184 17.01 -20.34 15.66
C GLU A 184 16.96 -20.42 14.14
N ALA A 185 16.90 -19.26 13.46
CA ALA A 185 16.96 -19.24 11.99
C ALA A 185 18.32 -19.67 11.42
N SER A 186 19.43 -19.50 12.18
CA SER A 186 20.74 -20.00 11.75
C SER A 186 20.78 -21.54 11.64
N ASN A 187 19.91 -22.24 12.36
CA ASN A 187 19.75 -23.69 12.29
C ASN A 187 19.01 -24.17 11.01
N CYS A 188 18.64 -23.27 10.10
CA CYS A 188 18.10 -23.66 8.81
C CYS A 188 19.17 -24.41 7.99
N ARG A 189 18.82 -25.59 7.49
CA ARG A 189 19.72 -26.47 6.75
C ARG A 189 20.48 -25.77 5.60
N LYS A 190 19.86 -24.79 4.97
CA LYS A 190 20.46 -24.00 3.89
C LYS A 190 20.33 -22.51 4.21
N LEU A 191 21.40 -21.77 3.99
CA LEU A 191 21.42 -20.31 4.15
C LEU A 191 21.05 -19.84 5.58
N GLY A 192 21.38 -20.63 6.61
CA GLY A 192 21.06 -20.32 8.00
C GLY A 192 21.60 -18.98 8.43
N GLU A 193 22.89 -18.70 8.19
CA GLU A 193 23.51 -17.41 8.51
C GLU A 193 22.90 -16.26 7.74
N GLU A 194 22.53 -16.43 6.46
CA GLU A 194 21.77 -15.40 5.72
C GLU A 194 20.40 -15.15 6.36
N ARG A 195 19.70 -16.17 6.87
CA ARG A 195 18.41 -16.02 7.57
C ARG A 195 18.57 -15.29 8.88
N ARG A 196 19.61 -15.64 9.66
CA ARG A 196 19.98 -14.95 10.90
C ARG A 196 20.25 -13.46 10.63
N ALA A 197 21.14 -13.16 9.70
CA ALA A 197 21.49 -11.79 9.35
C ALA A 197 20.28 -11.00 8.82
N LEU A 198 19.39 -11.61 8.04
CA LEU A 198 18.16 -10.98 7.57
C LEU A 198 17.23 -10.58 8.72
N ILE A 199 17.04 -11.47 9.71
CA ILE A 199 16.19 -11.18 10.87
C ILE A 199 16.79 -10.03 11.68
N LEU A 200 18.10 -10.05 11.96
CA LEU A 200 18.79 -8.98 12.67
C LEU A 200 18.69 -7.64 11.91
N LEU A 201 18.89 -7.66 10.59
CA LEU A 201 18.74 -6.47 9.75
C LEU A 201 17.33 -5.89 9.81
N LEU A 202 16.31 -6.72 9.65
CA LEU A 202 14.91 -6.27 9.71
C LEU A 202 14.54 -5.77 11.10
N GLY A 203 14.99 -6.45 12.15
CA GLY A 203 14.64 -6.18 13.54
C GLY A 203 15.37 -5.01 14.17
N PHE A 204 16.57 -4.65 13.70
CA PHE A 204 17.33 -3.50 14.21
C PHE A 204 17.38 -2.30 13.26
N CYS A 205 17.40 -2.52 11.93
CA CYS A 205 17.47 -1.44 10.95
C CYS A 205 16.11 -1.08 10.34
N GLY A 206 15.07 -1.85 10.59
CA GLY A 206 13.70 -1.54 10.23
C GLY A 206 13.41 -1.50 8.71
N LEU A 207 14.15 -2.20 7.88
CA LEU A 207 13.92 -2.27 6.44
C LEU A 207 12.58 -2.93 6.11
N ARG A 208 11.98 -2.50 5.00
CA ARG A 208 10.87 -3.27 4.41
C ARG A 208 11.40 -4.54 3.75
N TRP A 209 10.62 -5.60 3.72
CA TRP A 209 11.06 -6.87 3.10
C TRP A 209 11.62 -6.70 1.68
N GLY A 210 10.94 -5.91 0.85
CA GLY A 210 11.39 -5.69 -0.52
C GLY A 210 12.67 -4.86 -0.63
N GLU A 211 12.96 -4.01 0.34
CA GLU A 211 14.23 -3.28 0.46
C GLU A 211 15.36 -4.25 0.81
N ALA A 212 15.14 -5.14 1.79
CA ALA A 212 16.10 -6.18 2.14
C ALA A 212 16.32 -7.18 1.00
N ALA A 213 15.26 -7.60 0.29
CA ALA A 213 15.36 -8.49 -0.86
C ALA A 213 16.10 -7.86 -2.05
N GLY A 214 16.08 -6.54 -2.17
CA GLY A 214 16.79 -5.78 -3.20
C GLY A 214 18.21 -5.36 -2.81
N LEU A 215 18.62 -5.60 -1.57
CA LEU A 215 19.91 -5.16 -1.03
C LEU A 215 21.08 -5.86 -1.74
N GLN A 216 22.07 -5.09 -2.20
CA GLN A 216 23.29 -5.58 -2.83
C GLN A 216 24.50 -5.31 -1.94
N ARG A 217 25.60 -6.03 -2.18
CA ARG A 217 26.87 -5.85 -1.43
C ARG A 217 27.34 -4.41 -1.43
N ARG A 218 27.23 -3.71 -2.56
CA ARG A 218 27.61 -2.30 -2.74
C ARG A 218 26.79 -1.29 -1.93
N ASP A 219 25.69 -1.71 -1.36
CA ASP A 219 24.83 -0.85 -0.54
C ASP A 219 25.27 -0.82 0.93
N LEU A 220 26.30 -1.60 1.28
CA LEU A 220 26.80 -1.74 2.66
C LEU A 220 28.19 -1.12 2.78
N ASP A 221 28.28 -0.05 3.54
CA ASP A 221 29.53 0.55 3.98
C ASP A 221 29.83 0.09 5.40
N PHE A 222 30.74 -0.88 5.54
CA PHE A 222 31.12 -1.45 6.83
C PHE A 222 32.07 -0.54 7.62
N ASP A 223 32.78 0.37 6.95
CA ASP A 223 33.72 1.29 7.61
C ASP A 223 32.94 2.43 8.26
N ALA A 224 31.97 3.01 7.54
CA ALA A 224 31.07 4.01 8.10
C ALA A 224 29.93 3.41 8.95
N GLY A 225 29.69 2.09 8.90
CA GLY A 225 28.58 1.44 9.57
C GLY A 225 27.22 1.84 8.99
N ILE A 226 27.14 2.14 7.68
CA ILE A 226 25.95 2.66 7.01
C ILE A 226 25.44 1.70 5.95
N LEU A 227 24.14 1.53 5.91
CA LEU A 227 23.39 0.80 4.88
C LEU A 227 22.60 1.78 4.02
N HIS A 228 22.78 1.70 2.69
CA HIS A 228 22.12 2.53 1.70
C HIS A 228 20.87 1.85 1.14
N VAL A 229 19.68 2.33 1.46
CA VAL A 229 18.41 1.82 0.90
C VAL A 229 18.15 2.50 -0.43
N ARG A 230 18.47 1.83 -1.54
CA ARG A 230 18.40 2.40 -2.90
C ARG A 230 17.30 1.81 -3.76
N ARG A 231 16.88 0.57 -3.51
CA ARG A 231 15.94 -0.19 -4.34
C ARG A 231 14.95 -1.00 -3.51
N ASN A 232 13.88 -1.41 -4.17
CA ASN A 232 12.86 -2.29 -3.62
C ASN A 232 12.53 -3.37 -4.64
N LEU A 233 12.64 -4.62 -4.24
CA LEU A 233 12.40 -5.79 -5.08
C LEU A 233 11.12 -6.50 -4.65
N VAL A 234 10.22 -6.74 -5.58
CA VAL A 234 8.94 -7.41 -5.33
C VAL A 234 8.69 -8.53 -6.35
N TYR A 235 8.02 -9.58 -5.91
CA TYR A 235 7.61 -10.67 -6.78
C TYR A 235 6.14 -10.55 -7.12
N VAL A 236 5.83 -10.29 -8.38
CA VAL A 236 4.47 -9.99 -8.87
C VAL A 236 4.27 -10.68 -10.21
N ASN A 237 3.11 -11.31 -10.43
CA ASN A 237 2.76 -12.00 -11.66
C ASN A 237 3.87 -12.96 -12.15
N ALA A 238 4.36 -13.79 -11.21
CA ALA A 238 5.43 -14.76 -11.44
C ALA A 238 6.78 -14.16 -11.92
N LYS A 239 6.99 -12.86 -11.79
CA LYS A 239 8.21 -12.14 -12.17
C LYS A 239 8.72 -11.26 -11.04
N TRP A 240 10.03 -11.05 -11.00
CA TRP A 240 10.65 -10.08 -10.14
C TRP A 240 10.56 -8.69 -10.79
N ALA A 241 10.09 -7.73 -10.03
CA ALA A 241 10.08 -6.32 -10.42
C ALA A 241 10.95 -5.53 -9.43
N GLU A 242 11.99 -4.90 -9.96
CA GLU A 242 12.81 -3.95 -9.22
C GLU A 242 12.26 -2.55 -9.41
N GLY A 243 12.23 -1.77 -8.36
CA GLY A 243 11.81 -0.39 -8.39
C GLY A 243 12.46 0.41 -7.26
N THR A 244 12.12 1.68 -7.19
CA THR A 244 12.52 2.54 -6.09
C THR A 244 11.77 2.17 -4.80
N PRO A 245 12.34 2.47 -3.62
CA PRO A 245 11.62 2.36 -2.36
C PRO A 245 10.24 3.06 -2.41
N LYS A 246 9.35 2.70 -1.49
CA LYS A 246 8.04 3.34 -1.40
C LYS A 246 8.25 4.86 -1.21
N ASN A 247 7.52 5.69 -1.96
CA ASN A 247 7.65 7.15 -2.03
C ASN A 247 8.96 7.68 -2.68
N HIS A 248 9.70 6.85 -3.42
CA HIS A 248 10.98 7.21 -4.07
C HIS A 248 12.07 7.72 -3.11
N GLU A 249 11.92 7.52 -1.81
CA GLU A 249 12.88 7.97 -0.80
C GLU A 249 14.03 6.98 -0.65
N ARG A 250 15.16 7.34 -1.22
CA ARG A 250 16.45 6.75 -0.87
C ARG A 250 16.84 7.25 0.52
N ARG A 251 17.41 6.38 1.34
CA ARG A 251 17.84 6.74 2.69
C ARG A 251 19.05 5.92 3.13
N ASP A 252 19.75 6.47 4.08
CA ASP A 252 20.88 5.84 4.74
C ASP A 252 20.45 5.44 6.15
N VAL A 253 20.78 4.22 6.55
CA VAL A 253 20.38 3.64 7.83
C VAL A 253 21.65 3.18 8.55
N PRO A 254 21.98 3.75 9.75
CA PRO A 254 23.07 3.25 10.57
C PRO A 254 22.82 1.80 10.98
N MET A 255 23.87 0.99 10.94
CA MET A 255 23.83 -0.42 11.33
C MET A 255 24.44 -0.61 12.71
N PRO A 256 23.69 -1.16 13.69
CA PRO A 256 24.29 -1.62 14.93
C PRO A 256 25.35 -2.70 14.68
N ARG A 257 26.35 -2.79 15.55
CA ARG A 257 27.49 -3.72 15.40
C ARG A 257 27.06 -5.17 15.20
N ILE A 258 26.06 -5.63 15.94
CA ILE A 258 25.52 -6.99 15.81
C ILE A 258 24.99 -7.30 14.40
N VAL A 259 24.47 -6.30 13.68
CA VAL A 259 24.01 -6.43 12.28
C VAL A 259 25.22 -6.46 11.35
N MET A 260 26.22 -5.61 11.55
CA MET A 260 27.45 -5.60 10.76
C MET A 260 28.20 -6.92 10.88
N ASP A 261 28.38 -7.42 12.10
CA ASP A 261 29.08 -8.70 12.38
C ASP A 261 28.38 -9.90 11.72
N ALA A 262 27.04 -9.87 11.63
CA ALA A 262 26.26 -10.90 10.95
C ALA A 262 26.31 -10.78 9.41
N LEU A 263 26.45 -9.58 8.87
CA LEU A 263 26.45 -9.34 7.42
C LEU A 263 27.84 -9.50 6.79
N LYS A 264 28.90 -9.12 7.51
CA LYS A 264 30.25 -9.09 6.98
C LYS A 264 30.70 -10.42 6.37
N PRO A 265 30.60 -11.59 7.04
CA PRO A 265 31.00 -12.86 6.47
C PRO A 265 30.23 -13.26 5.20
N ILE A 266 28.94 -12.85 5.13
CA ILE A 266 28.10 -13.11 3.98
C ILE A 266 28.55 -12.24 2.80
N CYS A 267 28.88 -10.99 3.07
CA CYS A 267 29.25 -10.00 2.06
C CYS A 267 30.66 -10.20 1.51
N GLU A 268 31.58 -10.80 2.28
CA GLU A 268 32.91 -11.18 1.84
C GLU A 268 32.86 -12.23 0.70
N GLN A 269 31.77 -12.99 0.63
CA GLN A 269 31.54 -14.03 -0.40
C GLN A 269 30.65 -13.51 -1.54
N ARG A 270 30.46 -12.19 -1.69
CA ARG A 270 29.58 -11.59 -2.69
C ARG A 270 30.31 -10.59 -3.56
N GLU A 271 30.05 -10.68 -4.86
CA GLU A 271 30.45 -9.64 -5.80
C GLU A 271 29.71 -8.33 -5.52
N HIS A 272 30.27 -7.21 -5.95
CA HIS A 272 29.81 -5.85 -5.64
C HIS A 272 28.32 -5.60 -5.97
N GLU A 273 27.83 -6.16 -7.05
CA GLU A 273 26.42 -6.04 -7.47
C GLU A 273 25.53 -7.22 -7.05
N GLU A 274 26.12 -8.22 -6.42
CA GLU A 274 25.38 -9.41 -6.00
C GLU A 274 24.48 -9.11 -4.79
N ARG A 275 23.31 -9.77 -4.76
CA ARG A 275 22.35 -9.60 -3.64
C ARG A 275 22.88 -10.27 -2.38
N VAL A 276 22.70 -9.56 -1.27
CA VAL A 276 23.09 -10.04 0.07
C VAL A 276 22.23 -11.26 0.46
N PHE A 277 20.93 -11.22 0.22
CA PHE A 277 20.01 -12.28 0.61
C PHE A 277 19.44 -13.01 -0.59
N ARG A 278 19.60 -14.34 -0.59
CA ARG A 278 19.19 -15.23 -1.70
C ARG A 278 18.23 -16.31 -1.22
N ASP A 279 17.50 -16.88 -2.17
CA ASP A 279 16.79 -18.13 -1.93
C ASP A 279 17.74 -19.34 -2.14
N VAL A 280 17.24 -20.54 -1.88
CA VAL A 280 18.03 -21.77 -1.98
C VAL A 280 18.44 -22.15 -3.43
N ARG A 281 17.94 -21.43 -4.42
CA ARG A 281 18.26 -21.58 -5.85
C ARG A 281 19.16 -20.46 -6.37
N GLY A 282 19.63 -19.57 -5.47
CA GLY A 282 20.45 -18.40 -5.81
C GLY A 282 19.67 -17.17 -6.28
N GLY A 283 18.35 -17.27 -6.43
CA GLY A 283 17.49 -16.15 -6.80
C GLY A 283 17.17 -15.23 -5.62
N PRO A 284 16.46 -14.13 -5.86
CA PRO A 284 16.06 -13.21 -4.78
C PRO A 284 15.14 -13.87 -3.76
N ILE A 285 15.30 -13.50 -2.49
CA ILE A 285 14.51 -14.07 -1.40
C ILE A 285 13.04 -13.67 -1.48
N ARG A 286 12.14 -14.63 -1.52
CA ARG A 286 10.68 -14.40 -1.52
C ARG A 286 10.17 -14.04 -0.14
N LYS A 287 9.20 -13.12 -0.10
CA LYS A 287 8.51 -12.76 1.14
C LYS A 287 7.90 -14.00 1.79
N GLN A 288 8.11 -14.12 3.08
CA GLN A 288 7.55 -15.20 3.89
C GLN A 288 6.13 -14.84 4.36
N SER A 289 5.32 -15.88 4.61
CA SER A 289 3.94 -15.75 5.09
C SER A 289 3.65 -16.88 6.06
N LEU A 290 2.89 -16.59 7.11
CA LEU A 290 2.41 -17.60 8.07
C LEU A 290 1.39 -18.58 7.45
N ALA A 291 0.78 -18.23 6.33
CA ALA A 291 -0.09 -19.13 5.59
C ALA A 291 0.67 -20.25 4.86
N ARG A 292 1.99 -20.10 4.70
CA ARG A 292 2.84 -21.13 4.10
C ARG A 292 3.50 -21.96 5.20
N GLU A 293 2.90 -23.09 5.55
CA GLU A 293 3.38 -23.99 6.61
C GLU A 293 4.78 -24.56 6.37
N THR A 294 5.16 -24.79 5.12
CA THR A 294 6.46 -25.35 4.72
C THR A 294 7.56 -24.30 4.54
N GLY A 295 7.32 -23.05 4.93
CA GLY A 295 8.31 -21.97 4.81
C GLY A 295 9.35 -22.03 5.94
N TRP A 296 10.61 -21.63 5.65
CA TRP A 296 11.67 -21.58 6.66
C TRP A 296 11.27 -20.70 7.86
N TRP A 297 10.53 -19.62 7.64
CA TRP A 297 10.03 -18.74 8.69
C TRP A 297 9.10 -19.46 9.66
N THR A 298 8.11 -20.18 9.13
CA THR A 298 7.15 -20.96 9.92
C THR A 298 7.85 -22.09 10.67
N HIS A 299 8.78 -22.80 10.01
CA HIS A 299 9.57 -23.84 10.66
C HIS A 299 10.42 -23.31 11.82
N THR A 300 11.05 -22.13 11.66
CA THR A 300 11.81 -21.48 12.73
C THR A 300 10.91 -21.16 13.93
N LEU A 301 9.73 -20.56 13.70
CA LEU A 301 8.77 -20.25 14.75
C LEU A 301 8.24 -21.50 15.46
N THR A 302 8.00 -22.57 14.72
CA THR A 302 7.58 -23.87 15.30
C THR A 302 8.66 -24.43 16.24
N ARG A 303 9.95 -24.41 15.83
CA ARG A 303 11.05 -24.92 16.66
C ARG A 303 11.27 -24.08 17.92
N LEU A 304 10.96 -22.79 17.88
CA LEU A 304 10.98 -21.93 19.07
C LEU A 304 9.88 -22.26 20.09
N GLY A 305 8.87 -23.07 19.74
CA GLY A 305 7.77 -23.43 20.62
C GLY A 305 6.87 -22.25 21.03
N TRP A 306 6.92 -21.13 20.30
CA TRP A 306 6.05 -19.97 20.61
C TRP A 306 4.59 -20.28 20.28
N LYS A 307 3.66 -19.73 21.08
CA LYS A 307 2.22 -19.83 20.78
C LYS A 307 1.94 -19.20 19.41
N ARG A 308 1.05 -19.83 18.63
CA ARG A 308 0.69 -19.37 17.28
C ARG A 308 0.27 -17.89 17.26
N ASP A 309 -0.35 -17.48 18.34
CA ASP A 309 -0.79 -16.11 18.51
C ASP A 309 0.34 -15.10 18.70
N ASP A 310 1.49 -15.53 19.11
CA ASP A 310 2.71 -14.71 19.29
C ASP A 310 3.65 -14.76 18.10
N TRP A 311 3.26 -15.41 17.01
CA TRP A 311 4.12 -15.54 15.84
C TRP A 311 4.17 -14.24 15.07
N PRO A 312 5.33 -13.59 14.95
CA PRO A 312 5.47 -12.40 14.15
C PRO A 312 5.42 -12.72 12.65
N VAL A 313 4.84 -11.83 11.87
CA VAL A 313 5.10 -11.80 10.43
C VAL A 313 6.39 -11.01 10.16
N PRO A 314 7.06 -11.20 9.02
CA PRO A 314 8.31 -10.48 8.75
C PRO A 314 8.19 -8.95 8.84
N HIS A 315 6.99 -8.39 8.66
CA HIS A 315 6.76 -6.95 8.80
C HIS A 315 6.77 -6.48 10.26
N ASP A 316 6.46 -7.36 11.20
CA ASP A 316 6.50 -7.05 12.64
C ASP A 316 7.94 -6.80 13.13
N LEU A 317 8.96 -7.33 12.43
CA LEU A 317 10.35 -7.00 12.73
C LEU A 317 10.66 -5.52 12.50
N ARG A 318 10.03 -4.89 11.52
CA ARG A 318 10.16 -3.45 11.33
C ARG A 318 9.46 -2.66 12.45
N HIS A 319 8.32 -3.14 12.93
CA HIS A 319 7.67 -2.58 14.11
C HIS A 319 8.53 -2.78 15.37
N THR A 320 9.16 -3.95 15.49
CA THR A 320 10.15 -4.24 16.53
C THR A 320 11.32 -3.26 16.49
N ALA A 321 11.93 -3.01 15.32
CA ALA A 321 13.01 -2.04 15.17
C ALA A 321 12.60 -0.64 15.66
N ALA A 322 11.39 -0.22 15.33
CA ALA A 322 10.86 1.07 15.79
C ALA A 322 10.70 1.10 17.32
N SER A 323 10.09 0.06 17.90
CA SER A 323 9.91 -0.05 19.34
C SER A 323 11.24 -0.06 20.08
N LEU A 324 12.21 -0.83 19.61
CA LEU A 324 13.55 -0.88 20.21
C LEU A 324 14.27 0.47 20.11
N ALA A 325 14.13 1.19 18.99
CA ALA A 325 14.73 2.51 18.83
C ALA A 325 14.10 3.54 19.79
N VAL A 326 12.77 3.51 19.97
CA VAL A 326 12.07 4.38 20.94
C VAL A 326 12.57 4.10 22.36
N HIS A 327 12.59 2.82 22.78
CA HIS A 327 13.09 2.44 24.10
C HIS A 327 14.58 2.80 24.33
N ALA A 328 15.36 2.90 23.23
CA ALA A 328 16.74 3.39 23.28
C ALA A 328 16.85 4.93 23.25
N GLY A 329 15.74 5.67 23.37
CA GLY A 329 15.72 7.13 23.42
C GLY A 329 15.80 7.83 22.05
N ALA A 330 15.54 7.13 20.94
CA ALA A 330 15.54 7.75 19.62
C ALA A 330 14.37 8.75 19.48
N ASN A 331 14.68 9.98 19.04
CA ASN A 331 13.62 10.95 18.76
C ASN A 331 12.80 10.58 17.52
N VAL A 332 11.56 11.10 17.46
CA VAL A 332 10.59 10.81 16.37
C VAL A 332 11.16 11.12 14.98
N LYS A 333 11.97 12.17 14.84
CA LYS A 333 12.54 12.58 13.55
C LYS A 333 13.62 11.61 13.07
N ALA A 334 14.48 11.13 13.99
CA ALA A 334 15.47 10.11 13.69
C ALA A 334 14.78 8.80 13.28
N LEU A 335 13.76 8.38 14.02
CA LEU A 335 12.96 7.20 13.72
C LEU A 335 12.23 7.32 12.36
N GLN A 336 11.63 8.49 12.07
CA GLN A 336 11.02 8.76 10.78
C GLN A 336 12.00 8.56 9.62
N ARG A 337 13.21 9.11 9.72
CA ARG A 337 14.27 9.00 8.70
C ARG A 337 14.73 7.55 8.55
N MET A 338 15.03 6.87 9.64
CA MET A 338 15.43 5.46 9.65
C MET A 338 14.40 4.57 8.95
N LEU A 339 13.11 4.74 9.27
CA LEU A 339 12.06 3.96 8.68
C LEU A 339 11.68 4.40 7.25
N GLY A 340 12.01 5.62 6.80
CA GLY A 340 11.54 6.19 5.53
C GLY A 340 10.02 6.37 5.53
N HIS A 341 9.49 7.07 6.52
CA HIS A 341 8.10 7.52 6.57
C HIS A 341 7.99 8.92 5.97
N LYS A 342 6.99 9.14 5.13
CA LYS A 342 6.81 10.41 4.40
C LYS A 342 6.69 11.62 5.33
N ASN A 343 6.06 11.45 6.49
CA ASN A 343 5.91 12.49 7.51
C ASN A 343 6.02 11.89 8.93
N ALA A 344 6.26 12.75 9.92
CA ALA A 344 6.36 12.36 11.31
C ALA A 344 5.02 11.87 11.87
N SER A 345 3.90 12.41 11.38
CA SER A 345 2.54 11.97 11.72
C SER A 345 2.36 10.46 11.52
N MET A 346 2.85 9.92 10.38
CA MET A 346 2.80 8.48 10.13
C MET A 346 3.58 7.66 11.17
N THR A 347 4.67 8.20 11.71
CA THR A 347 5.44 7.55 12.79
C THR A 347 4.68 7.63 14.11
N LEU A 348 4.13 8.80 14.44
CA LEU A 348 3.34 9.00 15.64
C LEU A 348 2.05 8.18 15.62
N ASP A 349 1.28 8.19 14.52
CA ASP A 349 0.04 7.41 14.38
C ASP A 349 0.25 5.90 14.61
N VAL A 350 1.46 5.41 14.33
CA VAL A 350 1.80 3.98 14.46
C VAL A 350 2.40 3.65 15.81
N TYR A 351 3.16 4.57 16.41
CA TYR A 351 4.00 4.32 17.58
C TYR A 351 3.76 5.29 18.74
N ALA A 352 2.67 6.10 18.71
CA ALA A 352 2.35 7.05 19.78
C ALA A 352 2.34 6.38 21.16
N ASP A 353 1.66 5.22 21.25
CA ASP A 353 1.55 4.47 22.51
C ASP A 353 2.91 4.05 23.12
N LEU A 354 3.98 4.03 22.32
CA LEU A 354 5.32 3.71 22.79
C LEU A 354 6.06 4.93 23.38
N PHE A 355 5.60 6.14 23.03
CA PHE A 355 6.17 7.39 23.56
C PHE A 355 5.44 7.87 24.82
N ASP A 356 4.24 7.38 25.10
CA ASP A 356 3.44 7.83 26.26
C ASP A 356 4.00 7.36 27.61
N SER A 357 4.87 6.34 27.62
CA SER A 357 5.54 5.88 28.84
C SER A 357 6.67 6.80 29.34
N ASP A 358 7.06 7.79 28.54
CA ASP A 358 8.30 8.53 28.72
C ASP A 358 8.15 9.91 29.37
N LEU A 359 6.94 10.32 29.79
CA LEU A 359 6.74 11.63 30.47
C LEU A 359 7.57 11.76 31.75
N MET A 360 7.69 10.66 32.52
CA MET A 360 8.54 10.65 33.72
C MET A 360 10.03 10.62 33.37
N ASP A 361 10.41 10.04 32.25
CA ASP A 361 11.79 10.00 31.79
C ASP A 361 12.26 11.37 31.28
N VAL A 362 11.34 12.19 30.72
CA VAL A 362 11.65 13.60 30.39
C VAL A 362 12.10 14.39 31.63
N ALA A 363 11.41 14.24 32.76
CA ALA A 363 11.80 14.88 34.01
C ALA A 363 13.20 14.41 34.45
N ARG A 364 13.47 13.10 34.43
CA ARG A 364 14.77 12.53 34.77
C ARG A 364 15.91 13.01 33.86
N LEU A 365 15.64 13.10 32.55
CA LEU A 365 16.62 13.59 31.57
C LEU A 365 16.93 15.08 31.79
N LEU A 366 15.91 15.89 32.13
CA LEU A 366 16.10 17.29 32.47
C LEU A 366 16.91 17.43 33.77
N ASP A 367 16.61 16.65 34.81
CA ASP A 367 17.38 16.63 36.07
C ASP A 367 18.83 16.24 35.81
N ALA A 368 19.08 15.20 34.99
CA ALA A 368 20.43 14.78 34.61
C ALA A 368 21.18 15.88 33.83
N ALA A 369 20.52 16.56 32.90
CA ALA A 369 21.12 17.66 32.15
C ALA A 369 21.50 18.85 33.08
N VAL A 370 20.61 19.19 34.00
CA VAL A 370 20.91 20.23 35.01
C VAL A 370 22.10 19.85 35.87
N GLN A 371 22.21 18.60 36.34
CA GLN A 371 23.34 18.12 37.12
C GLN A 371 24.67 18.22 36.36
N VAL A 372 24.66 17.86 35.07
CA VAL A 372 25.86 17.97 34.21
C VAL A 372 26.28 19.42 34.02
N GLU A 373 25.34 20.35 33.76
CA GLU A 373 25.68 21.76 33.54
C GLU A 373 26.01 22.53 34.81
N THR A 374 25.41 22.18 35.96
CA THR A 374 25.63 22.87 37.22
C THR A 374 26.84 22.35 37.98
N GLY A 375 27.52 21.30 37.51
CA GLY A 375 28.71 20.75 38.15
C GLY A 375 28.45 20.20 39.56
N ALA A 376 27.21 19.82 39.87
CA ALA A 376 26.89 19.19 41.15
C ALA A 376 27.39 17.74 41.17
N GLU A 377 28.71 17.57 41.29
CA GLU A 377 29.27 16.34 41.84
C GLU A 377 28.71 16.18 43.25
N GLU A 378 28.15 15.01 43.53
CA GLU A 378 27.78 14.65 44.91
C GLU A 378 28.97 14.89 45.82
N CYS A 379 28.90 15.94 46.61
CA CYS A 379 29.80 16.16 47.71
C CYS A 379 29.49 15.10 48.78
N GLY A 380 30.15 13.95 48.70
CA GLY A 380 30.04 12.89 49.67
C GLY A 380 30.42 13.41 51.06
N GLN A 381 29.43 13.61 51.90
CA GLN A 381 29.61 13.91 53.30
C GLN A 381 30.26 12.70 53.99
N ASN A 382 31.60 12.71 54.00
CA ASN A 382 32.39 11.93 54.96
C ASN A 382 32.33 12.63 56.31
N VAL A 383 31.30 12.36 57.11
CA VAL A 383 31.26 12.74 58.52
C VAL A 383 32.22 11.79 59.29
N GLY A 384 33.42 12.23 59.44
CA GLY A 384 34.37 11.57 60.30
C GLY A 384 33.91 11.54 61.79
N LYS A 385 33.66 10.34 62.28
CA LYS A 385 33.48 10.11 63.74
C LYS A 385 34.81 10.32 64.44
N ASN A 386 35.05 11.52 65.03
CA ASN A 386 36.01 11.72 65.99
C ASN A 386 35.57 11.03 67.30
N VAL A 387 36.21 9.92 67.62
CA VAL A 387 36.12 9.26 68.95
C VAL A 387 36.98 9.99 69.85
N LEU A 388 36.48 10.82 70.80
CA LEU A 388 37.14 11.32 71.97
C LEU A 388 37.36 10.17 72.95
N LYS A 389 38.60 9.86 73.27
CA LYS A 389 39.00 9.04 74.45
C LYS A 389 38.97 9.93 75.71
N PRO A 390 38.33 9.48 76.79
CA PRO A 390 38.52 10.15 78.10
C PRO A 390 39.83 9.77 78.72
N ALA A 391 40.41 10.76 79.47
CA ALA A 391 41.59 10.64 80.32
C ALA A 391 41.29 9.88 81.61
#